data_15e9f7652d2ad32678ac79c814278185
#
_entry.id   15e9f7652d2ad32678ac79c814278185
#
_cell.length_a   1.000
_cell.length_b   1.000
_cell.length_c   1.000
_cell.angle_alpha   90.00
_cell.angle_beta   90.00
_cell.angle_gamma   90.00
#
_symmetry.space_group_name_H-M   'P 1'
#
loop_
_entity.id
_entity.type
_entity.pdbx_description
1 polymer ?
#
loop_
_entity_poly.entity_id
_entity_poly.type
_entity_poly.pdbx_seq_one_letter_code
_entity_poly.pdbx_strand_id
1 'polypeptide(L)'
;MKCFFRAARCKLFVLLLFVSCTHQTEPFTMPVLNSYTPVKDQGKGNSCWIYAMLAAIETEHIMRGDSVHLSTAYVEHFLRQDSLAPRSGRGMAITLIRMIERYGLVPYQAMQDSGVPAPRWAFMLGAEYTPLEFAHSVCAPGEYVALTTTASQPYYTSFILKEPDNWLGDAFLNLPPDSLLAVTRRSVAARHGVCWEGDTHRSGFDWEQGVARTTLLDDNRPPADAHCMAIVGLATDAGGHPFFVMKNSWGTGNDRDGLLFMSEDYFLHNTVAIVLPRSCLADTSLDNATPHDAETIAQ
;
A
#
# COMPACT_ATOMS: atom_id res chain seq x y z
N MET A 1 10.92 -63.37 65.32
CA MET A 1 9.88 -62.37 64.98
C MET A 1 10.58 -61.31 64.07
N LYS A 2 10.38 -61.34 62.73
CA LYS A 2 10.95 -60.39 61.77
C LYS A 2 9.80 -59.57 61.25
N CYS A 3 9.76 -58.28 61.63
CA CYS A 3 8.82 -57.30 61.05
C CYS A 3 9.32 -56.82 59.68
N PHE A 4 8.52 -56.99 58.60
CA PHE A 4 8.73 -56.44 57.30
C PHE A 4 7.99 -55.12 57.22
N PHE A 5 8.73 -54.03 57.11
CA PHE A 5 8.20 -52.70 56.69
C PHE A 5 8.10 -52.66 55.19
N ARG A 6 6.89 -52.56 54.63
CA ARG A 6 6.59 -52.29 53.24
C ARG A 6 6.53 -50.76 53.07
N ALA A 7 7.52 -50.18 52.36
CA ALA A 7 7.50 -48.78 51.93
C ALA A 7 6.59 -48.65 50.74
N ALA A 8 5.48 -47.86 50.85
CA ALA A 8 4.61 -47.49 49.79
C ALA A 8 5.27 -46.32 49.01
N ARG A 9 5.66 -46.56 47.77
CA ARG A 9 6.14 -45.49 46.84
C ARG A 9 4.94 -44.78 46.24
N CYS A 10 4.62 -43.58 46.75
CA CYS A 10 3.67 -42.66 46.15
C CYS A 10 4.27 -42.08 44.87
N LYS A 11 3.76 -42.47 43.70
CA LYS A 11 4.14 -41.84 42.43
C LYS A 11 3.35 -40.55 42.28
N LEU A 12 3.99 -39.42 42.50
CA LEU A 12 3.43 -38.11 42.22
C LEU A 12 3.37 -37.91 40.70
N PHE A 13 2.17 -37.99 40.12
CA PHE A 13 1.95 -37.64 38.70
C PHE A 13 1.83 -36.12 38.61
N VAL A 14 2.88 -35.44 38.14
CA VAL A 14 2.84 -34.02 37.81
C VAL A 14 2.15 -33.91 36.46
N LEU A 15 0.89 -33.48 36.44
CA LEU A 15 0.14 -33.15 35.24
C LEU A 15 0.60 -31.77 34.79
N LEU A 16 1.51 -31.71 33.80
CA LEU A 16 1.89 -30.48 33.11
C LEU A 16 0.72 -30.06 32.22
N LEU A 17 -0.08 -29.13 32.69
CA LEU A 17 -1.04 -28.40 31.85
C LEU A 17 -0.27 -27.46 30.92
N PHE A 18 -0.09 -27.89 29.66
CA PHE A 18 0.30 -26.98 28.61
C PHE A 18 -0.87 -26.05 28.32
N VAL A 19 -0.85 -24.85 28.91
CA VAL A 19 -1.70 -23.76 28.45
C VAL A 19 -1.13 -23.33 27.11
N SER A 20 -1.65 -23.88 26.02
CA SER A 20 -1.44 -23.36 24.68
C SER A 20 -2.17 -22.01 24.64
N CYS A 21 -1.44 -20.91 24.72
CA CYS A 21 -1.97 -19.61 24.33
C CYS A 21 -2.20 -19.68 22.81
N THR A 22 -3.38 -20.08 22.40
CA THR A 22 -3.85 -19.83 21.04
C THR A 22 -4.03 -18.32 20.93
N HIS A 23 -3.15 -17.66 20.19
CA HIS A 23 -3.31 -16.27 19.81
C HIS A 23 -4.59 -16.21 18.96
N GLN A 24 -5.70 -15.80 19.57
CA GLN A 24 -6.95 -15.63 18.85
C GLN A 24 -6.83 -14.31 18.08
N THR A 25 -6.68 -14.39 16.76
CA THR A 25 -6.72 -13.21 15.90
C THR A 25 -8.11 -12.59 15.99
N GLU A 26 -8.16 -11.27 16.17
CA GLU A 26 -9.40 -10.50 16.18
C GLU A 26 -10.21 -10.77 14.89
N PRO A 27 -11.50 -11.13 14.99
CA PRO A 27 -12.32 -11.39 13.82
C PRO A 27 -12.72 -10.10 13.12
N PHE A 28 -12.57 -10.08 11.78
CA PHE A 28 -13.06 -9.02 10.92
C PHE A 28 -14.07 -9.56 9.92
N THR A 29 -15.13 -8.77 9.66
CA THR A 29 -16.03 -8.99 8.53
C THR A 29 -15.59 -8.12 7.37
N MET A 30 -15.43 -8.70 6.19
CA MET A 30 -14.98 -8.00 4.97
C MET A 30 -16.09 -7.94 3.93
N PRO A 31 -16.99 -6.93 3.98
CA PRO A 31 -18.06 -6.79 2.99
C PRO A 31 -17.54 -6.46 1.59
N VAL A 32 -16.34 -5.89 1.50
CA VAL A 32 -15.65 -5.62 0.24
C VAL A 32 -14.23 -6.16 0.34
N LEU A 33 -13.88 -7.07 -0.54
CA LEU A 33 -12.50 -7.49 -0.77
C LEU A 33 -12.28 -7.57 -2.28
N ASN A 34 -11.47 -6.67 -2.81
CA ASN A 34 -11.08 -6.64 -4.21
C ASN A 34 -10.02 -7.72 -4.45
N SER A 35 -10.07 -8.34 -5.62
CA SER A 35 -9.04 -9.31 -5.99
C SER A 35 -7.68 -8.63 -6.14
N TYR A 36 -6.63 -9.28 -5.69
CA TYR A 36 -5.25 -8.78 -5.73
C TYR A 36 -4.27 -9.92 -6.08
N THR A 37 -3.10 -9.54 -6.59
CA THR A 37 -1.99 -10.48 -6.82
C THR A 37 -1.40 -10.97 -5.51
N PRO A 38 -0.67 -12.10 -5.48
CA PRO A 38 0.01 -12.57 -4.27
C PRO A 38 0.82 -11.49 -3.58
N VAL A 39 0.83 -11.52 -2.24
CA VAL A 39 1.67 -10.63 -1.43
C VAL A 39 3.13 -10.89 -1.75
N LYS A 40 3.87 -9.83 -2.04
CA LYS A 40 5.31 -9.86 -2.33
C LYS A 40 6.10 -9.47 -1.07
N ASP A 41 7.40 -9.78 -1.07
CA ASP A 41 8.33 -9.34 -0.03
C ASP A 41 9.39 -8.42 -0.64
N GLN A 42 9.41 -7.15 -0.22
CA GLN A 42 10.41 -6.15 -0.63
C GLN A 42 11.76 -6.35 0.08
N GLY A 43 11.81 -7.24 1.06
CA GLY A 43 12.98 -7.44 1.91
C GLY A 43 13.30 -6.19 2.75
N LYS A 44 14.59 -5.89 2.90
CA LYS A 44 15.09 -4.75 3.69
C LYS A 44 15.20 -3.45 2.87
N GLY A 45 14.71 -3.45 1.64
CA GLY A 45 14.76 -2.28 0.75
C GLY A 45 13.73 -1.20 1.12
N ASN A 46 13.90 -0.03 0.51
CA ASN A 46 13.01 1.13 0.69
C ASN A 46 12.07 1.30 -0.51
N SER A 47 11.72 0.22 -1.19
CA SER A 47 10.91 0.23 -2.43
C SER A 47 9.42 -0.03 -2.19
N CYS A 48 8.91 0.12 -0.95
CA CYS A 48 7.49 -0.08 -0.61
C CYS A 48 6.53 0.67 -1.55
N TRP A 49 6.87 1.89 -1.94
CA TRP A 49 6.11 2.72 -2.87
C TRP A 49 5.95 2.08 -4.27
N ILE A 50 6.97 1.34 -4.75
CA ILE A 50 6.90 0.58 -6.00
C ILE A 50 5.93 -0.59 -5.83
N TYR A 51 6.09 -1.37 -4.76
CA TYR A 51 5.26 -2.56 -4.50
C TYR A 51 3.80 -2.19 -4.30
N ALA A 52 3.53 -1.14 -3.51
CA ALA A 52 2.17 -0.71 -3.19
C ALA A 52 1.44 -0.14 -4.42
N MET A 53 2.11 0.74 -5.19
CA MET A 53 1.48 1.34 -6.36
C MET A 53 1.27 0.33 -7.49
N LEU A 54 2.23 -0.57 -7.75
CA LEU A 54 2.01 -1.66 -8.70
C LEU A 54 0.87 -2.59 -8.26
N ALA A 55 0.75 -2.88 -6.94
CA ALA A 55 -0.38 -3.66 -6.44
C ALA A 55 -1.72 -2.95 -6.62
N ALA A 56 -1.78 -1.61 -6.51
CA ALA A 56 -2.98 -0.84 -6.81
C ALA A 56 -3.35 -0.92 -8.30
N ILE A 57 -2.37 -0.77 -9.21
CA ILE A 57 -2.58 -0.94 -10.67
C ILE A 57 -3.03 -2.37 -11.00
N GLU A 58 -2.39 -3.38 -10.41
CA GLU A 58 -2.77 -4.80 -10.59
C GLU A 58 -4.21 -5.03 -10.13
N THR A 59 -4.62 -4.51 -8.97
CA THR A 59 -5.99 -4.61 -8.45
C THR A 59 -7.00 -3.96 -9.40
N GLU A 60 -6.72 -2.76 -9.90
CA GLU A 60 -7.56 -2.06 -10.87
C GLU A 60 -7.85 -2.93 -12.10
N HIS A 61 -6.81 -3.54 -12.68
CA HIS A 61 -6.94 -4.40 -13.85
C HIS A 61 -7.66 -5.72 -13.57
N ILE A 62 -7.34 -6.40 -12.48
CA ILE A 62 -7.99 -7.66 -12.10
C ILE A 62 -9.48 -7.42 -11.90
N MET A 63 -9.88 -6.30 -11.31
CA MET A 63 -11.29 -5.96 -11.11
C MET A 63 -12.02 -5.61 -12.41
N ARG A 64 -11.30 -5.23 -13.46
CA ARG A 64 -11.81 -5.06 -14.83
C ARG A 64 -11.85 -6.39 -15.62
N GLY A 65 -11.32 -7.49 -15.07
CA GLY A 65 -11.27 -8.81 -15.69
C GLY A 65 -9.95 -9.15 -16.39
N ASP A 66 -8.94 -8.29 -16.25
CA ASP A 66 -7.60 -8.51 -16.82
C ASP A 66 -6.74 -9.34 -15.86
N SER A 67 -5.86 -10.18 -16.40
CA SER A 67 -4.84 -10.89 -15.62
C SER A 67 -3.51 -10.17 -15.72
N VAL A 68 -3.28 -9.20 -14.82
CA VAL A 68 -2.07 -8.39 -14.79
C VAL A 68 -1.25 -8.66 -13.53
N HIS A 69 0.02 -9.00 -13.71
CA HIS A 69 1.02 -9.14 -12.67
C HIS A 69 2.29 -8.43 -13.11
N LEU A 70 2.72 -7.40 -12.39
CA LEU A 70 3.72 -6.43 -12.82
C LEU A 70 5.08 -6.66 -12.15
N SER A 71 6.15 -6.33 -12.88
CA SER A 71 7.51 -6.52 -12.40
C SER A 71 7.99 -5.34 -11.55
N THR A 72 8.14 -5.56 -10.24
CA THR A 72 8.83 -4.62 -9.34
C THR A 72 10.32 -4.53 -9.68
N ALA A 73 10.93 -5.66 -10.06
CA ALA A 73 12.33 -5.74 -10.41
C ALA A 73 12.71 -4.85 -11.62
N TYR A 74 11.79 -4.70 -12.58
CA TYR A 74 11.98 -3.81 -13.71
C TYR A 74 12.10 -2.34 -13.27
N VAL A 75 11.20 -1.89 -12.43
CA VAL A 75 11.23 -0.52 -11.90
C VAL A 75 12.48 -0.28 -11.04
N GLU A 76 12.80 -1.22 -10.14
CA GLU A 76 14.00 -1.13 -9.30
C GLU A 76 15.30 -1.10 -10.12
N HIS A 77 15.33 -1.78 -11.28
CA HIS A 77 16.48 -1.72 -12.19
C HIS A 77 16.71 -0.29 -12.70
N PHE A 78 15.66 0.40 -13.16
CA PHE A 78 15.76 1.77 -13.65
C PHE A 78 15.93 2.78 -12.51
N LEU A 79 15.33 2.56 -11.35
CA LEU A 79 15.53 3.41 -10.16
C LEU A 79 17.02 3.51 -9.79
N ARG A 80 17.76 2.39 -9.86
CA ARG A 80 19.20 2.41 -9.59
C ARG A 80 20.05 3.14 -10.64
N GLN A 81 19.52 3.32 -11.84
CA GLN A 81 20.21 4.01 -12.96
C GLN A 81 19.78 5.45 -13.11
N ASP A 82 18.65 5.85 -12.52
CA ASP A 82 18.16 7.22 -12.62
C ASP A 82 19.02 8.16 -11.77
N SER A 83 19.63 9.14 -12.43
CA SER A 83 20.50 10.11 -11.78
C SER A 83 19.77 11.08 -10.84
N LEU A 84 18.45 11.20 -10.97
CA LEU A 84 17.61 12.02 -10.09
C LEU A 84 17.14 11.26 -8.86
N ALA A 85 17.16 9.93 -8.91
CA ALA A 85 16.70 9.10 -7.80
C ALA A 85 17.62 9.23 -6.56
N PRO A 86 17.04 9.31 -5.36
CA PRO A 86 17.82 9.35 -4.15
C PRO A 86 18.54 8.01 -3.93
N ARG A 87 19.75 8.04 -3.38
CA ARG A 87 20.52 6.82 -3.07
C ARG A 87 19.83 5.89 -2.07
N SER A 88 18.90 6.43 -1.28
CA SER A 88 18.08 5.66 -0.36
C SER A 88 17.14 4.68 -1.07
N GLY A 89 16.80 4.93 -2.35
CA GLY A 89 15.79 4.19 -3.09
C GLY A 89 14.35 4.53 -2.66
N ARG A 90 14.16 5.53 -1.80
CA ARG A 90 12.84 6.02 -1.38
C ARG A 90 12.19 6.84 -2.49
N GLY A 91 10.88 6.89 -2.49
CA GLY A 91 10.07 7.67 -3.40
C GLY A 91 8.60 7.57 -3.01
N MET A 92 7.75 8.36 -3.64
CA MET A 92 6.30 8.34 -3.45
C MET A 92 5.60 7.53 -4.56
N ALA A 93 4.39 7.04 -4.30
CA ALA A 93 3.64 6.24 -5.26
C ALA A 93 3.39 6.97 -6.59
N ILE A 94 3.16 8.28 -6.55
CA ILE A 94 3.01 9.09 -7.77
C ILE A 94 4.33 9.17 -8.57
N THR A 95 5.47 9.09 -7.91
CA THR A 95 6.79 9.03 -8.56
C THR A 95 6.93 7.78 -9.43
N LEU A 96 6.31 6.65 -9.01
CA LEU A 96 6.27 5.45 -9.83
C LEU A 96 5.55 5.69 -11.17
N ILE A 97 4.44 6.42 -11.16
CA ILE A 97 3.72 6.75 -12.41
C ILE A 97 4.64 7.49 -13.37
N ARG A 98 5.42 8.47 -12.88
CA ARG A 98 6.41 9.17 -13.68
C ARG A 98 7.52 8.26 -14.22
N MET A 99 7.97 7.29 -13.42
CA MET A 99 8.94 6.29 -13.86
C MET A 99 8.36 5.36 -14.92
N ILE A 100 7.11 4.93 -14.78
CA ILE A 100 6.39 4.12 -15.78
C ILE A 100 6.28 4.90 -17.10
N GLU A 101 5.89 6.17 -17.06
CA GLU A 101 5.82 7.03 -18.25
C GLU A 101 7.18 7.16 -18.95
N ARG A 102 8.27 7.17 -18.18
CA ARG A 102 9.63 7.38 -18.72
C ARG A 102 10.29 6.09 -19.22
N TYR A 103 10.19 5.01 -18.47
CA TYR A 103 10.94 3.78 -18.70
C TYR A 103 10.08 2.61 -19.19
N GLY A 104 8.77 2.75 -19.10
CA GLY A 104 7.84 1.66 -19.38
C GLY A 104 7.68 0.69 -18.20
N LEU A 105 7.10 -0.46 -18.49
CA LEU A 105 6.82 -1.53 -17.53
C LEU A 105 6.81 -2.86 -18.27
N VAL A 106 6.94 -3.98 -17.52
CA VAL A 106 6.85 -5.33 -18.09
C VAL A 106 6.09 -6.25 -17.14
N PRO A 107 5.49 -7.36 -17.64
CA PRO A 107 4.92 -8.39 -16.80
C PRO A 107 5.97 -8.98 -15.84
N TYR A 108 5.53 -9.45 -14.69
CA TYR A 108 6.37 -10.09 -13.68
C TYR A 108 7.25 -11.21 -14.24
N GLN A 109 6.68 -12.04 -15.13
CA GLN A 109 7.40 -13.16 -15.74
C GLN A 109 8.55 -12.74 -16.65
N ALA A 110 8.50 -11.52 -17.18
CA ALA A 110 9.56 -11.01 -18.06
C ALA A 110 10.81 -10.56 -17.30
N MET A 111 10.67 -10.15 -16.04
CA MET A 111 11.81 -9.74 -15.19
C MET A 111 11.48 -9.91 -13.71
N GLN A 112 12.16 -10.84 -13.04
CA GLN A 112 11.98 -11.14 -11.61
C GLN A 112 13.19 -10.76 -10.76
N ASP A 113 14.31 -10.40 -11.39
CA ASP A 113 15.54 -9.98 -10.74
C ASP A 113 15.99 -8.64 -11.33
N SER A 114 16.13 -7.65 -10.47
CA SER A 114 16.54 -6.30 -10.85
C SER A 114 18.04 -6.17 -11.14
N GLY A 115 18.85 -7.20 -10.86
CA GLY A 115 20.28 -7.27 -11.17
C GLY A 115 20.61 -7.69 -12.61
N VAL A 116 19.60 -8.15 -13.37
CA VAL A 116 19.78 -8.54 -14.78
C VAL A 116 19.45 -7.37 -15.73
N PRO A 117 19.91 -7.40 -16.99
CA PRO A 117 19.54 -6.40 -17.99
C PRO A 117 18.03 -6.38 -18.23
N ALA A 118 17.47 -5.17 -18.34
CA ALA A 118 16.05 -5.01 -18.63
C ALA A 118 15.72 -5.55 -20.05
N PRO A 119 14.59 -6.29 -20.19
CA PRO A 119 14.17 -6.79 -21.49
C PRO A 119 13.75 -5.64 -22.41
N ARG A 120 14.05 -5.78 -23.70
CA ARG A 120 13.63 -4.81 -24.71
C ARG A 120 12.17 -5.02 -25.16
N TRP A 121 11.66 -6.22 -24.94
CA TRP A 121 10.33 -6.66 -25.35
C TRP A 121 9.66 -7.45 -24.24
N ALA A 122 8.36 -7.30 -24.13
CA ALA A 122 7.49 -8.12 -23.29
C ALA A 122 6.48 -8.86 -24.17
N PHE A 123 6.19 -10.11 -23.82
CA PHE A 123 5.19 -10.92 -24.52
C PHE A 123 3.94 -11.05 -23.66
N MET A 124 2.77 -10.69 -24.19
CA MET A 124 1.51 -10.86 -23.52
C MET A 124 0.41 -11.13 -24.55
N LEU A 125 -0.49 -12.07 -24.25
CA LEU A 125 -1.62 -12.43 -25.11
C LEU A 125 -1.24 -12.75 -26.56
N GLY A 126 -0.06 -13.34 -26.77
CA GLY A 126 0.44 -13.72 -28.09
C GLY A 126 1.01 -12.59 -28.94
N ALA A 127 1.19 -11.40 -28.37
CA ALA A 127 1.81 -10.25 -29.03
C ALA A 127 3.08 -9.80 -28.29
N GLU A 128 3.95 -9.13 -29.03
CA GLU A 128 5.19 -8.52 -28.55
C GLU A 128 4.98 -7.02 -28.37
N TYR A 129 5.41 -6.49 -27.23
CA TYR A 129 5.29 -5.08 -26.87
C TYR A 129 6.65 -4.53 -26.43
N THR A 130 6.96 -3.31 -26.76
CA THR A 130 7.98 -2.56 -26.03
C THR A 130 7.50 -2.30 -24.59
N PRO A 131 8.41 -2.10 -23.62
CA PRO A 131 8.02 -1.77 -22.24
C PRO A 131 7.12 -0.52 -22.13
N LEU A 132 7.28 0.47 -23.02
CA LEU A 132 6.42 1.66 -23.06
C LEU A 132 5.03 1.34 -23.59
N GLU A 133 4.90 0.55 -24.66
CA GLU A 133 3.60 0.12 -25.18
C GLU A 133 2.84 -0.72 -24.16
N PHE A 134 3.53 -1.65 -23.49
CA PHE A 134 2.94 -2.42 -22.41
C PHE A 134 2.50 -1.52 -21.25
N ALA A 135 3.33 -0.57 -20.85
CA ALA A 135 2.99 0.38 -19.80
C ALA A 135 1.72 1.18 -20.12
N HIS A 136 1.59 1.69 -21.34
CA HIS A 136 0.40 2.44 -21.77
C HIS A 136 -0.88 1.60 -21.77
N SER A 137 -0.78 0.28 -21.88
CA SER A 137 -1.94 -0.62 -21.81
C SER A 137 -2.42 -0.87 -20.38
N VAL A 138 -1.55 -0.68 -19.36
CA VAL A 138 -1.85 -0.96 -17.95
C VAL A 138 -1.85 0.28 -17.06
N CYS A 139 -1.28 1.39 -17.53
CA CYS A 139 -1.20 2.65 -16.80
C CYS A 139 -1.11 3.78 -17.84
N ALA A 140 -2.25 4.27 -18.30
CA ALA A 140 -2.29 5.33 -19.29
C ALA A 140 -1.77 6.65 -18.70
N PRO A 141 -1.11 7.51 -19.49
CA PRO A 141 -0.67 8.82 -19.03
C PRO A 141 -1.82 9.64 -18.44
N GLY A 142 -1.62 10.16 -17.20
CA GLY A 142 -2.63 10.94 -16.49
C GLY A 142 -3.81 10.14 -15.93
N GLU A 143 -3.79 8.81 -15.98
CA GLU A 143 -4.84 7.96 -15.42
C GLU A 143 -4.93 8.07 -13.90
N TYR A 144 -3.81 8.30 -13.22
CA TYR A 144 -3.75 8.38 -11.75
C TYR A 144 -3.59 9.82 -11.27
N VAL A 145 -4.05 10.08 -10.06
CA VAL A 145 -3.92 11.36 -9.36
C VAL A 145 -3.48 11.13 -7.91
N ALA A 146 -2.61 12.01 -7.42
CA ALA A 146 -2.18 12.02 -6.04
C ALA A 146 -3.00 13.02 -5.23
N LEU A 147 -3.50 12.58 -4.07
CA LEU A 147 -4.28 13.35 -3.12
C LEU A 147 -3.55 13.41 -1.79
N THR A 148 -3.72 14.52 -1.08
CA THR A 148 -3.18 14.71 0.27
C THR A 148 -4.20 15.45 1.13
N THR A 149 -3.91 15.59 2.43
CA THR A 149 -4.69 16.41 3.35
C THR A 149 -3.75 17.21 4.25
N THR A 150 -3.85 18.52 4.19
CA THR A 150 -3.13 19.43 5.10
C THR A 150 -3.88 20.75 5.28
N ALA A 151 -3.92 21.22 6.52
CA ALA A 151 -4.50 22.54 6.83
C ALA A 151 -3.57 23.71 6.46
N SER A 152 -2.30 23.41 6.09
CA SER A 152 -1.31 24.45 5.74
C SER A 152 -1.48 25.02 4.33
N GLN A 153 -2.32 24.39 3.50
CA GLN A 153 -2.61 24.81 2.13
C GLN A 153 -4.12 24.85 1.91
N PRO A 154 -4.63 25.70 1.00
CA PRO A 154 -6.05 25.72 0.67
C PRO A 154 -6.55 24.36 0.19
N TYR A 155 -7.72 23.95 0.66
CA TYR A 155 -8.37 22.74 0.15
C TYR A 155 -8.84 22.93 -1.28
N TYR A 156 -8.96 21.84 -2.00
CA TYR A 156 -9.36 21.76 -3.43
C TYR A 156 -8.40 22.47 -4.38
N THR A 157 -7.13 22.64 -3.96
CA THR A 157 -6.06 23.16 -4.80
C THR A 157 -4.93 22.13 -4.88
N SER A 158 -4.20 22.14 -6.00
CA SER A 158 -3.01 21.31 -6.16
C SER A 158 -1.76 22.10 -5.80
N PHE A 159 -0.81 21.47 -5.12
CA PHE A 159 0.48 22.05 -4.78
C PHE A 159 1.56 20.97 -4.74
N ILE A 160 2.83 21.38 -4.85
CA ILE A 160 3.96 20.45 -4.70
C ILE A 160 4.14 20.12 -3.22
N LEU A 161 3.93 18.85 -2.86
CA LEU A 161 4.11 18.37 -1.50
C LEU A 161 5.60 18.35 -1.16
N LYS A 162 5.97 19.04 -0.07
CA LYS A 162 7.36 19.20 0.38
C LYS A 162 7.80 18.01 1.26
N GLU A 163 7.75 16.81 0.68
CA GLU A 163 8.29 15.60 1.28
C GLU A 163 9.62 15.23 0.61
N PRO A 164 10.63 14.77 1.37
CA PRO A 164 11.93 14.39 0.80
C PRO A 164 11.82 13.31 -0.27
N ASP A 165 10.79 12.44 -0.16
CA ASP A 165 10.55 11.34 -1.06
C ASP A 165 9.79 11.77 -2.34
N ASN A 166 9.26 13.01 -2.39
CA ASN A 166 8.71 13.65 -3.59
C ASN A 166 9.82 14.33 -4.42
N TRP A 167 10.83 13.57 -4.80
CA TRP A 167 12.05 14.11 -5.45
C TRP A 167 11.85 14.54 -6.92
N LEU A 168 10.74 14.17 -7.56
CA LEU A 168 10.34 14.70 -8.87
C LEU A 168 9.47 15.96 -8.80
N GLY A 169 9.09 16.39 -7.59
CA GLY A 169 8.26 17.58 -7.40
C GLY A 169 6.83 17.42 -7.92
N ASP A 170 6.26 16.24 -7.72
CA ASP A 170 4.88 15.96 -8.13
C ASP A 170 3.88 16.77 -7.31
N ALA A 171 2.78 17.17 -7.97
CA ALA A 171 1.70 17.92 -7.37
C ALA A 171 0.62 16.99 -6.78
N PHE A 172 0.07 17.41 -5.64
CA PHE A 172 -0.99 16.69 -4.92
C PHE A 172 -2.21 17.58 -4.78
N LEU A 173 -3.40 17.07 -5.06
CA LEU A 173 -4.66 17.75 -4.79
C LEU A 173 -4.96 17.67 -3.30
N ASN A 174 -5.08 18.82 -2.64
CA ASN A 174 -5.37 18.92 -1.22
C ASN A 174 -6.86 18.79 -0.95
N LEU A 175 -7.26 17.83 -0.16
CA LEU A 175 -8.67 17.62 0.24
C LEU A 175 -8.84 17.75 1.75
N PRO A 176 -10.02 18.17 2.24
CA PRO A 176 -10.36 18.01 3.65
C PRO A 176 -10.24 16.55 4.09
N PRO A 177 -9.86 16.26 5.35
CA PRO A 177 -9.69 14.88 5.83
C PRO A 177 -10.91 13.99 5.56
N ASP A 178 -12.11 14.47 5.87
CA ASP A 178 -13.35 13.71 5.64
C ASP A 178 -13.60 13.44 4.16
N SER A 179 -13.24 14.39 3.29
CA SER A 179 -13.36 14.23 1.83
C SER A 179 -12.34 13.21 1.30
N LEU A 180 -11.11 13.23 1.82
CA LEU A 180 -10.08 12.23 1.49
C LEU A 180 -10.52 10.83 1.91
N LEU A 181 -11.05 10.68 3.13
CA LEU A 181 -11.59 9.41 3.61
C LEU A 181 -12.76 8.94 2.75
N ALA A 182 -13.71 9.84 2.45
CA ALA A 182 -14.92 9.51 1.68
C ALA A 182 -14.58 9.08 0.25
N VAL A 183 -13.65 9.77 -0.44
CA VAL A 183 -13.22 9.37 -1.79
C VAL A 183 -12.49 8.02 -1.76
N THR A 184 -11.63 7.79 -0.77
CA THR A 184 -10.93 6.51 -0.60
C THR A 184 -11.92 5.36 -0.42
N ARG A 185 -12.88 5.48 0.51
CA ARG A 185 -13.91 4.46 0.75
C ARG A 185 -14.73 4.15 -0.50
N ARG A 186 -15.21 5.20 -1.20
CA ARG A 186 -15.98 5.03 -2.44
C ARG A 186 -15.17 4.31 -3.52
N SER A 187 -13.92 4.72 -3.70
CA SER A 187 -13.04 4.10 -4.71
C SER A 187 -12.85 2.61 -4.43
N VAL A 188 -12.54 2.23 -3.19
CA VAL A 188 -12.39 0.82 -2.80
C VAL A 188 -13.71 0.06 -2.94
N ALA A 189 -14.84 0.64 -2.52
CA ALA A 189 -16.17 0.03 -2.67
C ALA A 189 -16.58 -0.14 -4.14
N ALA A 190 -16.20 0.80 -5.01
CA ALA A 190 -16.39 0.74 -6.46
C ALA A 190 -15.35 -0.16 -7.17
N ARG A 191 -14.51 -0.87 -6.40
CA ARG A 191 -13.52 -1.86 -6.85
C ARG A 191 -12.29 -1.28 -7.53
N HIS A 192 -11.97 -0.01 -7.26
CA HIS A 192 -10.75 0.61 -7.74
C HIS A 192 -9.55 0.27 -6.85
N GLY A 193 -8.37 0.20 -7.46
CA GLY A 193 -7.09 0.07 -6.75
C GLY A 193 -6.66 1.43 -6.19
N VAL A 194 -6.32 1.47 -4.90
CA VAL A 194 -5.85 2.67 -4.21
C VAL A 194 -4.51 2.39 -3.54
N CYS A 195 -3.53 3.27 -3.72
CA CYS A 195 -2.27 3.23 -2.98
C CYS A 195 -2.34 4.25 -1.84
N TRP A 196 -1.98 3.82 -0.63
CA TRP A 196 -1.86 4.63 0.58
C TRP A 196 -0.39 4.83 0.94
N GLU A 197 -0.06 6.04 1.38
CA GLU A 197 1.24 6.43 1.90
C GLU A 197 1.06 7.13 3.24
N GLY A 198 1.84 6.74 4.25
CA GLY A 198 1.68 7.33 5.57
C GLY A 198 2.63 6.84 6.63
N ASP A 199 2.37 7.27 7.85
CA ASP A 199 3.23 7.02 9.02
C ASP A 199 2.85 5.70 9.70
N THR A 200 3.75 4.71 9.60
CA THR A 200 3.64 3.41 10.28
C THR A 200 4.51 3.32 11.53
N HIS A 201 5.20 4.40 11.90
CA HIS A 201 6.01 4.45 13.12
C HIS A 201 5.23 4.91 14.37
N ARG A 202 3.93 5.12 14.22
CA ARG A 202 3.02 5.46 15.32
C ARG A 202 2.71 4.26 16.18
N SER A 203 2.45 4.51 17.45
CA SER A 203 1.87 3.50 18.34
C SER A 203 0.56 3.00 17.76
N GLY A 204 0.26 1.71 17.92
CA GLY A 204 -0.95 1.11 17.36
C GLY A 204 -0.80 0.53 15.95
N PHE A 205 0.35 0.64 15.30
CA PHE A 205 0.69 -0.17 14.14
C PHE A 205 1.36 -1.47 14.59
N ASP A 206 0.64 -2.58 14.46
CA ASP A 206 1.11 -3.90 14.84
C ASP A 206 1.13 -4.82 13.61
N TRP A 207 2.35 -5.02 13.08
CA TRP A 207 2.54 -5.86 11.90
C TRP A 207 2.27 -7.34 12.20
N GLU A 208 2.66 -7.84 13.38
CA GLU A 208 2.53 -9.26 13.70
C GLU A 208 1.05 -9.66 13.78
N GLN A 209 0.24 -8.87 14.45
CA GLN A 209 -1.21 -9.07 14.51
C GLN A 209 -1.93 -8.63 13.22
N GLY A 210 -1.28 -7.85 12.36
CA GLY A 210 -1.85 -7.30 11.15
C GLY A 210 -2.98 -6.29 11.43
N VAL A 211 -2.79 -5.40 12.40
CA VAL A 211 -3.77 -4.38 12.79
C VAL A 211 -3.11 -3.02 13.02
N ALA A 212 -3.74 -1.96 12.54
CA ALA A 212 -3.35 -0.58 12.84
C ALA A 212 -4.55 0.20 13.40
N ARG A 213 -4.41 0.73 14.62
CA ARG A 213 -5.44 1.51 15.34
C ARG A 213 -4.82 2.76 15.95
N THR A 214 -5.56 3.86 15.98
CA THR A 214 -5.18 5.03 16.77
C THR A 214 -5.16 4.68 18.25
N THR A 215 -4.15 5.13 18.97
CA THR A 215 -4.01 4.94 20.41
C THR A 215 -4.01 6.28 21.13
N LEU A 216 -4.26 6.25 22.44
CA LEU A 216 -4.19 7.46 23.29
C LEU A 216 -2.77 8.05 23.41
N LEU A 217 -1.75 7.32 22.93
CA LEU A 217 -0.35 7.75 22.94
C LEU A 217 0.04 8.49 21.65
N ASP A 218 -0.86 8.56 20.68
CA ASP A 218 -0.58 9.26 19.43
C ASP A 218 -0.43 10.77 19.69
N ASP A 219 0.69 11.31 19.23
CA ASP A 219 0.96 12.74 19.30
C ASP A 219 0.32 13.49 18.12
N ASN A 220 0.22 14.83 18.23
CA ASN A 220 -0.37 15.68 17.20
C ASN A 220 0.67 16.14 16.15
N ARG A 221 1.84 15.50 16.05
CA ARG A 221 2.79 15.83 14.99
C ARG A 221 2.22 15.46 13.63
N PRO A 222 2.59 16.18 12.56
CA PRO A 222 2.24 15.75 11.21
C PRO A 222 2.72 14.31 10.93
N PRO A 223 1.99 13.50 10.16
CA PRO A 223 2.45 12.18 9.76
C PRO A 223 3.72 12.32 8.89
N ALA A 224 4.63 11.35 9.01
CA ALA A 224 5.80 11.24 8.16
C ALA A 224 5.55 10.21 7.06
N ASP A 225 6.08 10.44 5.87
CA ASP A 225 6.09 9.42 4.82
C ASP A 225 7.07 8.30 5.22
N ALA A 226 6.51 7.20 5.72
CA ALA A 226 7.27 6.10 6.27
C ALA A 226 7.07 4.81 5.49
N HIS A 227 5.86 4.57 4.96
CA HIS A 227 5.52 3.32 4.30
C HIS A 227 4.35 3.48 3.32
N CYS A 228 4.31 2.58 2.32
CA CYS A 228 3.24 2.53 1.33
C CYS A 228 2.60 1.14 1.30
N MET A 229 1.27 1.09 1.17
CA MET A 229 0.47 -0.14 1.04
C MET A 229 -0.67 0.05 0.04
N ALA A 230 -1.11 -1.03 -0.61
CA ALA A 230 -2.31 -0.98 -1.43
C ALA A 230 -3.55 -1.23 -0.58
N ILE A 231 -4.62 -0.45 -0.77
CA ILE A 231 -5.93 -0.69 -0.16
C ILE A 231 -6.70 -1.64 -1.07
N VAL A 232 -7.04 -2.82 -0.55
CA VAL A 232 -7.71 -3.87 -1.32
C VAL A 232 -9.10 -4.21 -0.78
N GLY A 233 -9.58 -3.57 0.28
CA GLY A 233 -10.91 -3.89 0.79
C GLY A 233 -11.37 -2.98 1.92
N LEU A 234 -12.61 -3.23 2.34
CA LEU A 234 -13.25 -2.61 3.49
C LEU A 234 -13.65 -3.70 4.48
N ALA A 235 -13.45 -3.45 5.77
CA ALA A 235 -13.78 -4.38 6.82
C ALA A 235 -14.44 -3.67 8.01
N THR A 236 -15.02 -4.48 8.91
CA THR A 236 -15.49 -4.04 10.21
C THR A 236 -15.01 -5.02 11.27
N ASP A 237 -14.67 -4.51 12.45
CA ASP A 237 -14.39 -5.35 13.61
C ASP A 237 -15.69 -5.86 14.25
N ALA A 238 -15.56 -6.63 15.33
CA ALA A 238 -16.71 -7.16 16.09
C ALA A 238 -17.58 -6.06 16.73
N GLY A 239 -17.02 -4.86 16.94
CA GLY A 239 -17.72 -3.68 17.44
C GLY A 239 -18.42 -2.87 16.35
N GLY A 240 -18.26 -3.25 15.08
CA GLY A 240 -18.81 -2.51 13.93
C GLY A 240 -17.97 -1.30 13.51
N HIS A 241 -16.77 -1.13 14.06
CA HIS A 241 -15.88 -0.04 13.65
C HIS A 241 -15.31 -0.32 12.26
N PRO A 242 -15.20 0.72 11.39
CA PRO A 242 -14.76 0.54 10.02
C PRO A 242 -13.23 0.48 9.89
N PHE A 243 -12.77 -0.36 8.95
CA PHE A 243 -11.37 -0.57 8.62
C PHE A 243 -11.16 -0.65 7.11
N PHE A 244 -9.98 -0.26 6.67
CA PHE A 244 -9.41 -0.62 5.38
C PHE A 244 -8.66 -1.94 5.47
N VAL A 245 -8.76 -2.77 4.44
CA VAL A 245 -7.90 -3.95 4.26
C VAL A 245 -6.71 -3.53 3.40
N MET A 246 -5.53 -3.54 4.00
CA MET A 246 -4.27 -3.13 3.37
C MET A 246 -3.48 -4.35 2.93
N LYS A 247 -3.02 -4.37 1.68
CA LYS A 247 -2.04 -5.34 1.19
C LYS A 247 -0.66 -4.75 1.37
N ASN A 248 0.15 -5.36 2.24
CA ASN A 248 1.52 -4.95 2.50
C ASN A 248 2.52 -5.66 1.58
N SER A 249 3.79 -5.30 1.67
CA SER A 249 4.91 -5.84 0.89
C SER A 249 6.04 -6.42 1.76
N TRP A 250 5.68 -7.02 2.90
CA TRP A 250 6.64 -7.65 3.83
C TRP A 250 6.45 -9.18 3.92
N GLY A 251 5.98 -9.79 2.81
CA GLY A 251 5.66 -11.21 2.78
C GLY A 251 4.40 -11.55 3.56
N THR A 252 4.19 -12.85 3.82
CA THR A 252 2.99 -13.41 4.45
C THR A 252 3.23 -13.85 5.90
N GLY A 253 4.30 -13.34 6.54
CA GLY A 253 4.77 -13.82 7.84
C GLY A 253 4.02 -13.29 9.06
N ASN A 254 2.93 -12.53 8.89
CA ASN A 254 2.07 -12.05 9.97
C ASN A 254 0.81 -12.93 10.13
N ASP A 255 0.01 -12.69 11.17
CA ASP A 255 -1.22 -13.45 11.47
C ASP A 255 -2.35 -13.28 10.42
N ARG A 256 -2.11 -12.48 9.37
CA ARG A 256 -3.09 -12.12 8.33
C ARG A 256 -2.60 -12.39 6.90
N ASP A 257 -1.64 -13.30 6.72
CA ASP A 257 -1.11 -13.66 5.40
C ASP A 257 -0.62 -12.45 4.56
N GLY A 258 0.00 -11.47 5.24
CA GLY A 258 0.53 -10.26 4.61
C GLY A 258 -0.47 -9.13 4.43
N LEU A 259 -1.70 -9.29 4.90
CA LEU A 259 -2.68 -8.21 5.02
C LEU A 259 -2.55 -7.50 6.38
N LEU A 260 -3.13 -6.29 6.44
CA LEU A 260 -3.25 -5.50 7.65
C LEU A 260 -4.60 -4.79 7.64
N PHE A 261 -5.28 -4.75 8.79
CA PHE A 261 -6.54 -4.05 8.99
C PHE A 261 -6.24 -2.69 9.63
N MET A 262 -6.44 -1.62 8.88
CA MET A 262 -6.20 -0.24 9.32
C MET A 262 -7.51 0.45 9.65
N SER A 263 -7.71 0.88 10.91
CA SER A 263 -8.90 1.65 11.27
C SER A 263 -8.97 2.97 10.51
N GLU A 264 -10.18 3.47 10.24
CA GLU A 264 -10.34 4.75 9.58
C GLU A 264 -9.78 5.92 10.40
N ASP A 265 -9.81 5.84 11.72
CA ASP A 265 -9.17 6.82 12.59
C ASP A 265 -7.64 6.82 12.42
N TYR A 266 -7.00 5.62 12.33
CA TYR A 266 -5.57 5.54 12.04
C TYR A 266 -5.25 6.10 10.66
N PHE A 267 -6.06 5.78 9.66
CA PHE A 267 -5.94 6.33 8.30
C PHE A 267 -5.98 7.86 8.34
N LEU A 268 -6.98 8.47 8.97
CA LEU A 268 -7.13 9.92 9.03
C LEU A 268 -5.93 10.63 9.70
N HIS A 269 -5.37 10.04 10.76
CA HIS A 269 -4.28 10.67 11.51
C HIS A 269 -2.89 10.43 10.89
N ASN A 270 -2.74 9.39 10.08
CA ASN A 270 -1.43 8.93 9.64
C ASN A 270 -1.23 8.96 8.11
N THR A 271 -2.23 9.39 7.34
CA THR A 271 -2.10 9.52 5.88
C THR A 271 -1.27 10.75 5.51
N VAL A 272 -0.24 10.54 4.70
CA VAL A 272 0.50 11.60 4.00
C VAL A 272 -0.13 11.84 2.64
N ALA A 273 -0.39 10.75 1.89
CA ALA A 273 -0.98 10.82 0.58
C ALA A 273 -1.73 9.53 0.20
N ILE A 274 -2.58 9.63 -0.81
CA ILE A 274 -3.10 8.47 -1.55
C ILE A 274 -2.94 8.72 -3.05
N VAL A 275 -2.81 7.63 -3.82
CA VAL A 275 -2.86 7.66 -5.28
C VAL A 275 -3.94 6.71 -5.76
N LEU A 276 -4.82 7.20 -6.64
CA LEU A 276 -5.97 6.46 -7.15
C LEU A 276 -6.28 6.87 -8.60
N PRO A 277 -7.08 6.09 -9.35
CA PRO A 277 -7.52 6.47 -10.69
C PRO A 277 -8.28 7.81 -10.66
N ARG A 278 -7.95 8.70 -11.58
CA ARG A 278 -8.60 10.03 -11.70
C ARG A 278 -10.10 9.94 -11.88
N SER A 279 -10.59 8.87 -12.51
CA SER A 279 -12.03 8.60 -12.66
C SER A 279 -12.78 8.54 -11.32
N CYS A 280 -12.11 8.20 -10.22
CA CYS A 280 -12.70 8.18 -8.88
C CYS A 280 -13.10 9.57 -8.36
N LEU A 281 -12.63 10.65 -8.99
CA LEU A 281 -12.98 12.03 -8.64
C LEU A 281 -14.24 12.52 -9.37
N ALA A 282 -14.61 11.93 -10.50
CA ALA A 282 -15.72 12.38 -11.35
C ALA A 282 -17.10 12.38 -10.67
N ASP A 283 -17.30 11.52 -9.68
CA ASP A 283 -18.55 11.43 -8.89
C ASP A 283 -18.61 12.42 -7.69
N THR A 284 -17.58 13.26 -7.57
CA THR A 284 -17.55 14.31 -6.56
C THR A 284 -17.77 15.64 -7.24
N SER A 285 -18.48 16.59 -6.58
CA SER A 285 -18.57 18.01 -6.98
C SER A 285 -17.18 18.70 -7.09
N LEU A 286 -16.11 17.92 -7.24
CA LEU A 286 -14.70 18.28 -7.38
C LEU A 286 -14.29 18.51 -8.84
N ASP A 287 -15.18 18.27 -9.82
CA ASP A 287 -14.95 18.51 -11.25
C ASP A 287 -14.59 19.96 -11.61
N ASN A 288 -14.72 20.91 -10.66
CA ASN A 288 -14.41 22.32 -10.85
C ASN A 288 -13.01 22.74 -10.38
N ALA A 289 -12.17 21.81 -9.86
CA ALA A 289 -10.77 22.12 -9.56
C ALA A 289 -9.92 21.95 -10.83
N THR A 290 -10.02 22.95 -11.74
CA THR A 290 -9.12 23.06 -12.88
C THR A 290 -7.67 23.18 -12.39
N PRO A 291 -6.70 22.50 -13.04
CA PRO A 291 -5.29 22.77 -12.80
C PRO A 291 -5.03 24.23 -13.18
N HIS A 292 -4.76 25.07 -12.18
CA HIS A 292 -4.28 26.41 -12.44
C HIS A 292 -2.88 26.27 -13.06
N ASP A 293 -2.83 26.60 -14.34
CA ASP A 293 -1.70 26.83 -15.25
C ASP A 293 -0.28 26.52 -14.72
N ALA A 294 0.22 25.35 -15.11
CA ALA A 294 1.63 24.98 -14.99
C ALA A 294 2.55 25.75 -16.00
N GLU A 295 2.01 26.71 -16.74
CA GLU A 295 2.76 27.45 -17.78
C GLU A 295 3.41 28.76 -17.30
N THR A 296 3.22 29.20 -16.06
CA THR A 296 3.73 30.51 -15.62
C THR A 296 5.04 30.46 -14.80
N ILE A 297 5.68 29.30 -14.65
CA ILE A 297 6.94 29.18 -13.88
C ILE A 297 8.15 28.82 -14.79
N ALA A 298 8.05 29.07 -16.05
CA ALA A 298 9.18 28.94 -17.00
C ALA A 298 9.53 30.31 -17.64
N GLN A 299 9.74 31.33 -16.80
CA GLN A 299 10.46 32.56 -17.19
C GLN A 299 11.42 33.00 -16.09
#